data_536fc55a290c79f891c3522aac9ed187
#
_entry.id   536fc55a290c79f891c3522aac9ed187
#
_cell.length_a   1.000
_cell.length_b   1.000
_cell.length_c   1.000
_cell.angle_alpha   90.00
_cell.angle_beta   90.00
_cell.angle_gamma   90.00
#
_symmetry.space_group_name_H-M   'P 1'
#
loop_
_entity.id
_entity.type
_entity.pdbx_description
1 polymer ?
#
loop_
_entity_poly.entity_id
_entity_poly.type
_entity_poly.pdbx_seq_one_letter_code
_entity_poly.pdbx_strand_id
1 'polypeptide(L)'
;MVHNDGGGKIMGGGFNAAGEPPIKIRGFSLATAALAAGALITLSSFAAFFTSGGGGGTASVSSLGFIYGIPTLLVGAALAYAELEPVPVTYDGSESKLEALFERKANEAMRKVREDVTRHRYGDDAHLDTTTKALGLVEPGRPYPILLEVKLGETSKGELSYSMIFNAPEAPFSLWADEKRVRKYETFFGPDVDAEVVKVDAEKRVVAIVLATNSGTPGASGLKDEEVAVEFTGAVPDVLPARNRS
;
A
#
# COMPACT_ATOMS: atom_id res chain seq x y z
N MET A 1 19.69 13.00 39.65
CA MET A 1 18.28 12.60 39.56
C MET A 1 17.96 12.41 38.08
N VAL A 2 17.96 11.17 37.65
CA VAL A 2 17.68 10.79 36.25
C VAL A 2 16.18 10.49 36.22
N HIS A 3 15.42 11.29 35.50
CA HIS A 3 14.00 11.06 35.24
C HIS A 3 13.86 10.09 34.09
N ASN A 4 13.45 8.87 34.36
CA ASN A 4 13.21 7.81 33.38
C ASN A 4 11.71 7.82 33.04
N ASP A 5 11.33 8.55 31.98
CA ASP A 5 9.98 8.49 31.45
C ASP A 5 9.83 7.29 30.49
N GLY A 6 9.67 6.13 31.10
CA GLY A 6 9.29 4.90 30.41
C GLY A 6 7.81 4.87 30.03
N GLY A 7 7.38 5.73 29.14
CA GLY A 7 6.05 5.68 28.50
C GLY A 7 6.07 4.80 27.26
N GLY A 8 6.12 3.48 27.44
CA GLY A 8 5.93 2.55 26.34
C GLY A 8 4.52 2.66 25.76
N LYS A 9 4.33 3.37 24.66
CA LYS A 9 3.13 3.28 23.84
C LYS A 9 3.09 1.88 23.22
N ILE A 10 2.21 1.04 23.73
CA ILE A 10 1.82 -0.20 23.07
C ILE A 10 1.00 0.23 21.85
N MET A 11 1.62 0.38 20.70
CA MET A 11 0.92 0.44 19.42
C MET A 11 0.53 -0.98 19.06
N GLY A 12 -0.76 -1.27 19.05
CA GLY A 12 -1.29 -2.51 18.48
C GLY A 12 -0.99 -2.56 17.00
N GLY A 13 -0.29 -3.62 16.58
CA GLY A 13 0.06 -3.91 15.20
C GLY A 13 1.58 -3.94 15.01
N GLY A 14 2.20 -5.07 15.25
CA GLY A 14 3.48 -5.59 14.74
C GLY A 14 4.67 -4.68 14.42
N PHE A 15 4.71 -3.45 14.91
CA PHE A 15 5.83 -2.53 14.70
C PHE A 15 6.81 -2.56 15.87
N ASN A 16 8.11 -2.50 15.57
CA ASN A 16 9.12 -2.29 16.60
C ASN A 16 9.05 -0.86 17.15
N ALA A 17 9.83 -0.55 18.20
CA ALA A 17 9.85 0.76 18.87
C ALA A 17 10.20 1.94 17.93
N ALA A 18 10.75 1.67 16.74
CA ALA A 18 11.04 2.66 15.70
C ALA A 18 9.89 2.84 14.68
N GLY A 19 8.74 2.16 14.87
CA GLY A 19 7.61 2.23 13.95
C GLY A 19 7.81 1.46 12.64
N GLU A 20 8.85 0.64 12.55
CA GLU A 20 9.10 -0.22 11.39
C GLU A 20 8.50 -1.61 11.59
N PRO A 21 7.97 -2.26 10.53
CA PRO A 21 7.51 -3.63 10.64
C PRO A 21 8.67 -4.57 11.00
N PRO A 22 8.43 -5.58 11.84
CA PRO A 22 9.49 -6.48 12.33
C PRO A 22 10.17 -7.29 11.23
N ILE A 23 9.53 -7.44 10.08
CA ILE A 23 10.04 -8.20 8.93
C ILE A 23 9.82 -7.38 7.66
N LYS A 24 10.92 -6.92 7.06
CA LYS A 24 10.92 -6.27 5.73
C LYS A 24 11.14 -7.34 4.65
N ILE A 25 10.06 -7.93 4.15
CA ILE A 25 10.13 -8.85 3.00
C ILE A 25 9.85 -8.02 1.75
N ARG A 26 10.90 -7.81 0.95
CA ARG A 26 10.78 -7.13 -0.34
C ARG A 26 10.69 -8.17 -1.46
N GLY A 27 9.75 -7.99 -2.35
CA GLY A 27 9.75 -8.62 -3.67
C GLY A 27 9.02 -9.96 -3.80
N PHE A 28 8.51 -10.60 -2.74
CA PHE A 28 7.65 -11.77 -2.88
C PHE A 28 6.58 -11.86 -1.80
N SER A 29 5.45 -12.49 -2.15
CA SER A 29 4.36 -12.77 -1.23
C SER A 29 4.73 -13.95 -0.32
N LEU A 30 4.67 -13.72 0.99
CA LEU A 30 4.85 -14.78 1.97
C LEU A 30 3.72 -15.82 1.89
N ALA A 31 2.50 -15.35 1.57
CA ALA A 31 1.36 -16.22 1.33
C ALA A 31 1.60 -17.17 0.15
N THR A 32 2.04 -16.62 -0.99
CA THR A 32 2.37 -17.42 -2.17
C THR A 32 3.48 -18.42 -1.88
N ALA A 33 4.52 -18.04 -1.14
CA ALA A 33 5.61 -18.93 -0.75
C ALA A 33 5.10 -20.07 0.15
N ALA A 34 4.26 -19.76 1.14
CA ALA A 34 3.70 -20.76 2.04
C ALA A 34 2.73 -21.72 1.30
N LEU A 35 1.88 -21.19 0.42
CA LEU A 35 0.99 -22.00 -0.43
C LEU A 35 1.77 -22.93 -1.34
N ALA A 36 2.79 -22.42 -2.03
CA ALA A 36 3.63 -23.23 -2.93
C ALA A 36 4.39 -24.33 -2.17
N ALA A 37 5.00 -23.99 -1.04
CA ALA A 37 5.71 -24.97 -0.20
C ALA A 37 4.75 -26.03 0.36
N GLY A 38 3.61 -25.62 0.92
CA GLY A 38 2.59 -26.53 1.45
C GLY A 38 2.01 -27.45 0.37
N ALA A 39 1.73 -26.92 -0.83
CA ALA A 39 1.26 -27.69 -1.97
C ALA A 39 2.31 -28.73 -2.42
N LEU A 40 3.56 -28.30 -2.58
CA LEU A 40 4.66 -29.19 -3.00
C LEU A 40 4.86 -30.34 -2.02
N ILE A 41 4.92 -30.04 -0.71
CA ILE A 41 5.07 -31.03 0.35
C ILE A 41 3.88 -31.99 0.36
N THR A 42 2.66 -31.49 0.28
CA THR A 42 1.44 -32.30 0.31
C THR A 42 1.35 -33.20 -0.93
N LEU A 43 1.54 -32.66 -2.13
CA LEU A 43 1.46 -33.43 -3.38
C LEU A 43 2.56 -34.49 -3.48
N SER A 44 3.79 -34.16 -3.08
CA SER A 44 4.88 -35.15 -3.05
C SER A 44 4.58 -36.28 -2.08
N SER A 45 3.94 -36.02 -0.96
CA SER A 45 3.52 -37.00 0.03
C SER A 45 2.40 -37.89 -0.49
N PHE A 46 1.44 -37.34 -1.23
CA PHE A 46 0.42 -38.12 -1.94
C PHE A 46 1.07 -39.05 -2.96
N ALA A 47 1.95 -38.53 -3.81
CA ALA A 47 2.65 -39.35 -4.80
C ALA A 47 3.43 -40.48 -4.14
N ALA A 48 4.19 -40.19 -3.10
CA ALA A 48 4.94 -41.21 -2.35
C ALA A 48 4.02 -42.28 -1.71
N PHE A 49 2.87 -41.88 -1.16
CA PHE A 49 1.88 -42.81 -0.56
C PHE A 49 1.35 -43.78 -1.61
N PHE A 50 0.95 -43.32 -2.79
CA PHE A 50 0.40 -44.19 -3.83
C PHE A 50 1.46 -45.06 -4.52
N THR A 51 2.66 -44.55 -4.70
CA THR A 51 3.75 -45.34 -5.32
C THR A 51 4.34 -46.42 -4.38
N SER A 52 4.26 -46.18 -3.07
CA SER A 52 4.75 -47.12 -2.04
C SER A 52 3.73 -48.20 -1.66
N GLY A 53 2.60 -48.33 -2.36
CA GLY A 53 1.59 -49.37 -2.13
C GLY A 53 0.75 -49.20 -0.86
N GLY A 54 0.62 -47.99 -0.32
CA GLY A 54 -0.33 -47.68 0.76
C GLY A 54 -0.09 -48.33 2.11
N GLY A 55 0.98 -49.06 2.27
CA GLY A 55 1.15 -49.90 3.44
C GLY A 55 2.56 -49.97 3.98
N GLY A 56 2.70 -49.58 5.19
CA GLY A 56 3.64 -50.24 6.06
C GLY A 56 4.78 -49.44 6.65
N GLY A 57 4.65 -49.29 7.91
CA GLY A 57 5.72 -49.35 8.88
C GLY A 57 6.63 -48.14 8.97
N THR A 58 6.58 -47.48 10.11
CA THR A 58 7.42 -46.40 10.57
C THR A 58 7.18 -45.09 9.83
N ALA A 59 7.07 -43.99 10.55
CA ALA A 59 6.78 -42.63 10.07
C ALA A 59 7.40 -42.37 8.70
N SER A 60 6.67 -42.76 7.63
CA SER A 60 7.19 -42.66 6.28
C SER A 60 7.23 -41.18 5.89
N VAL A 61 8.12 -40.84 5.00
CA VAL A 61 8.24 -39.47 4.43
C VAL A 61 6.87 -38.95 3.99
N SER A 62 5.95 -39.82 3.55
CA SER A 62 4.57 -39.48 3.20
C SER A 62 3.74 -38.97 4.38
N SER A 63 3.88 -39.60 5.57
CA SER A 63 3.14 -39.13 6.77
C SER A 63 3.62 -37.79 7.25
N LEU A 64 4.93 -37.55 7.23
CA LEU A 64 5.50 -36.23 7.59
C LEU A 64 5.03 -35.12 6.65
N GLY A 65 4.90 -35.41 5.37
CA GLY A 65 4.41 -34.43 4.40
C GLY A 65 2.96 -34.02 4.63
N PHE A 66 2.08 -34.95 5.06
CA PHE A 66 0.71 -34.59 5.44
C PHE A 66 0.68 -33.77 6.73
N ILE A 67 1.49 -34.16 7.73
CA ILE A 67 1.55 -33.45 9.02
C ILE A 67 2.05 -32.02 8.87
N TYR A 68 2.98 -31.74 7.96
CA TYR A 68 3.52 -30.41 7.75
C TYR A 68 2.95 -29.69 6.54
N GLY A 69 2.65 -30.40 5.45
CA GLY A 69 2.17 -29.80 4.20
C GLY A 69 0.79 -29.16 4.33
N ILE A 70 -0.17 -29.89 4.93
CA ILE A 70 -1.54 -29.38 5.10
C ILE A 70 -1.58 -28.16 6.03
N PRO A 71 -0.98 -28.17 7.23
CA PRO A 71 -0.93 -26.97 8.06
C PRO A 71 -0.23 -25.79 7.36
N THR A 72 0.83 -26.03 6.60
CA THR A 72 1.52 -24.98 5.85
C THR A 72 0.62 -24.38 4.76
N LEU A 73 -0.18 -25.20 4.07
CA LEU A 73 -1.20 -24.72 3.13
C LEU A 73 -2.25 -23.84 3.82
N LEU A 74 -2.75 -24.27 4.99
CA LEU A 74 -3.73 -23.49 5.75
C LEU A 74 -3.17 -22.15 6.21
N VAL A 75 -1.92 -22.12 6.67
CA VAL A 75 -1.22 -20.87 7.01
C VAL A 75 -1.06 -19.99 5.77
N GLY A 76 -0.66 -20.57 4.64
CA GLY A 76 -0.57 -19.84 3.38
C GLY A 76 -1.90 -19.23 2.92
N ALA A 77 -2.99 -19.99 3.06
CA ALA A 77 -4.34 -19.51 2.75
C ALA A 77 -4.79 -18.36 3.69
N ALA A 78 -4.50 -18.49 4.98
CA ALA A 78 -4.78 -17.43 5.95
C ALA A 78 -3.99 -16.14 5.66
N LEU A 79 -2.70 -16.29 5.31
CA LEU A 79 -1.87 -15.17 4.89
C LEU A 79 -2.40 -14.53 3.60
N ALA A 80 -2.77 -15.32 2.58
CA ALA A 80 -3.35 -14.82 1.34
C ALA A 80 -4.66 -14.06 1.56
N TYR A 81 -5.45 -14.49 2.53
CA TYR A 81 -6.66 -13.77 2.92
C TYR A 81 -6.36 -12.41 3.55
N ALA A 82 -5.29 -12.30 4.33
CA ALA A 82 -4.88 -11.08 5.04
C ALA A 82 -3.92 -10.19 4.24
N GLU A 83 -3.51 -10.62 3.04
CA GLU A 83 -2.53 -9.91 2.23
C GLU A 83 -3.12 -8.70 1.51
N LEU A 84 -2.40 -7.59 1.55
CA LEU A 84 -2.55 -6.47 0.65
C LEU A 84 -1.42 -6.54 -0.39
N GLU A 85 -1.81 -6.61 -1.66
CA GLU A 85 -0.87 -6.66 -2.78
C GLU A 85 -0.18 -5.30 -2.97
N PRO A 86 1.05 -5.28 -3.48
CA PRO A 86 1.75 -4.04 -3.80
C PRO A 86 0.96 -3.16 -4.76
N VAL A 87 0.90 -1.87 -4.47
CA VAL A 87 0.27 -0.89 -5.35
C VAL A 87 1.21 -0.60 -6.53
N PRO A 88 0.71 -0.59 -7.78
CA PRO A 88 1.52 -0.28 -8.95
C PRO A 88 1.99 1.17 -8.94
N VAL A 89 3.21 1.40 -9.45
CA VAL A 89 3.74 2.73 -9.72
C VAL A 89 3.68 2.96 -11.22
N THR A 90 3.01 4.03 -11.62
CA THR A 90 2.87 4.44 -13.03
C THR A 90 3.62 5.75 -13.30
N TYR A 91 3.92 6.03 -14.55
CA TYR A 91 4.77 7.15 -14.93
C TYR A 91 4.12 7.99 -16.03
N ASP A 92 4.10 9.29 -15.84
CA ASP A 92 3.67 10.26 -16.85
C ASP A 92 4.88 10.73 -17.65
N GLY A 93 5.40 9.86 -18.50
CA GLY A 93 6.60 10.08 -19.28
C GLY A 93 7.65 8.98 -19.14
N SER A 94 8.93 9.35 -19.29
CA SER A 94 10.02 8.39 -19.19
C SER A 94 10.25 7.94 -17.75
N GLU A 95 10.09 6.64 -17.49
CA GLU A 95 10.30 6.03 -16.18
C GLU A 95 11.68 6.39 -15.58
N SER A 96 12.75 6.21 -16.34
CA SER A 96 14.11 6.48 -15.86
C SER A 96 14.33 7.95 -15.47
N LYS A 97 13.72 8.89 -16.21
CA LYS A 97 13.77 10.32 -15.90
C LYS A 97 13.01 10.63 -14.62
N LEU A 98 11.80 10.08 -14.48
CA LEU A 98 10.93 10.33 -13.34
C LEU A 98 11.44 9.65 -12.06
N GLU A 99 12.05 8.46 -12.16
CA GLU A 99 12.75 7.85 -11.03
C GLU A 99 13.93 8.72 -10.56
N ALA A 100 14.74 9.21 -11.47
CA ALA A 100 15.85 10.11 -11.13
C ALA A 100 15.33 11.44 -10.53
N LEU A 101 14.17 11.91 -10.97
CA LEU A 101 13.52 13.09 -10.41
C LEU A 101 13.00 12.81 -9.00
N PHE A 102 12.35 11.66 -8.81
CA PHE A 102 11.89 11.21 -7.50
C PHE A 102 13.04 11.09 -6.50
N GLU A 103 14.14 10.45 -6.89
CA GLU A 103 15.31 10.32 -6.02
C GLU A 103 15.93 11.66 -5.60
N ARG A 104 15.84 12.68 -6.43
CA ARG A 104 16.35 14.02 -6.13
C ARG A 104 15.39 14.89 -5.33
N LYS A 105 14.09 14.85 -5.64
CA LYS A 105 13.09 15.81 -5.16
C LYS A 105 12.16 15.25 -4.09
N ALA A 106 11.94 13.94 -4.04
CA ALA A 106 11.04 13.36 -3.06
C ALA A 106 11.56 13.57 -1.63
N ASN A 107 10.70 14.02 -0.77
CA ASN A 107 10.98 14.12 0.66
C ASN A 107 10.83 12.75 1.36
N GLU A 108 11.16 12.72 2.64
CA GLU A 108 11.12 11.49 3.44
C GLU A 108 9.71 10.88 3.52
N ALA A 109 8.67 11.72 3.64
CA ALA A 109 7.28 11.25 3.71
C ALA A 109 6.85 10.56 2.41
N MET A 110 7.14 11.15 1.25
CA MET A 110 6.85 10.54 -0.06
C MET A 110 7.60 9.22 -0.24
N ARG A 111 8.89 9.17 0.11
CA ARG A 111 9.70 7.95 0.03
C ARG A 111 9.15 6.85 0.91
N LYS A 112 8.79 7.18 2.15
CA LYS A 112 8.21 6.24 3.10
C LYS A 112 6.85 5.71 2.64
N VAL A 113 5.98 6.59 2.16
CA VAL A 113 4.67 6.19 1.60
C VAL A 113 4.87 5.26 0.42
N ARG A 114 5.71 5.62 -0.55
CA ARG A 114 6.00 4.76 -1.70
C ARG A 114 6.56 3.40 -1.28
N GLU A 115 7.55 3.37 -0.40
CA GLU A 115 8.11 2.11 0.11
C GLU A 115 7.03 1.25 0.78
N ASP A 116 6.11 1.87 1.51
CA ASP A 116 5.08 1.18 2.28
C ASP A 116 4.00 0.57 1.39
N VAL A 117 3.56 1.28 0.36
CA VAL A 117 2.48 0.82 -0.52
C VAL A 117 2.95 -0.11 -1.63
N THR A 118 4.24 -0.11 -1.98
CA THR A 118 4.81 -0.97 -3.03
C THR A 118 5.34 -2.32 -2.52
N ARG A 119 4.96 -2.72 -1.31
CA ARG A 119 5.32 -4.02 -0.74
C ARG A 119 4.08 -4.79 -0.30
N HIS A 120 4.22 -6.10 -0.17
CA HIS A 120 3.20 -6.94 0.43
C HIS A 120 3.01 -6.61 1.91
N ARG A 121 1.77 -6.42 2.34
CA ARG A 121 1.41 -6.17 3.73
C ARG A 121 0.39 -7.18 4.20
N TYR A 122 0.36 -7.43 5.51
CA TYR A 122 -0.52 -8.43 6.11
C TYR A 122 -1.22 -7.84 7.32
N GLY A 123 -2.54 -8.03 7.37
CA GLY A 123 -3.35 -7.68 8.54
C GLY A 123 -3.83 -6.23 8.60
N ASP A 124 -3.47 -5.38 7.64
CA ASP A 124 -4.04 -4.04 7.49
C ASP A 124 -5.37 -4.10 6.72
N ASP A 125 -6.26 -3.16 6.96
CA ASP A 125 -7.56 -3.10 6.26
C ASP A 125 -7.43 -2.52 4.84
N ALA A 126 -6.49 -1.60 4.64
CA ALA A 126 -6.16 -0.99 3.35
C ALA A 126 -4.75 -0.41 3.38
N HIS A 127 -4.16 -0.17 2.20
CA HIS A 127 -2.95 0.64 2.13
C HIS A 127 -3.21 2.04 2.68
N LEU A 128 -2.32 2.53 3.52
CA LEU A 128 -2.41 3.86 4.15
C LEU A 128 -3.64 4.03 5.07
N ASP A 129 -4.20 2.95 5.63
CA ASP A 129 -5.36 2.99 6.51
C ASP A 129 -5.17 3.97 7.68
N THR A 130 -4.03 3.92 8.36
CA THR A 130 -3.66 4.83 9.45
C THR A 130 -3.53 6.27 8.95
N THR A 131 -2.94 6.47 7.77
CA THR A 131 -2.76 7.79 7.17
C THR A 131 -4.10 8.40 6.75
N THR A 132 -4.95 7.65 6.06
CA THR A 132 -6.28 8.12 5.64
C THR A 132 -7.17 8.45 6.83
N LYS A 133 -7.07 7.69 7.92
CA LYS A 133 -7.72 7.99 9.21
C LYS A 133 -7.22 9.29 9.82
N ALA A 134 -5.91 9.48 9.91
CA ALA A 134 -5.28 10.70 10.44
C ALA A 134 -5.65 11.95 9.64
N LEU A 135 -5.77 11.81 8.33
CA LEU A 135 -6.20 12.87 7.42
C LEU A 135 -7.71 13.14 7.49
N GLY A 136 -8.49 12.28 8.17
CA GLY A 136 -9.94 12.42 8.33
C GLY A 136 -10.72 12.05 7.07
N LEU A 137 -10.19 11.15 6.25
CA LEU A 137 -10.79 10.65 5.01
C LEU A 137 -11.70 9.44 5.23
N VAL A 138 -11.68 8.88 6.45
CA VAL A 138 -12.46 7.71 6.84
C VAL A 138 -13.44 8.10 7.94
N GLU A 139 -14.71 7.88 7.71
CA GLU A 139 -15.75 8.00 8.73
C GLU A 139 -15.88 6.68 9.52
N PRO A 140 -16.19 6.73 10.83
CA PRO A 140 -16.41 5.52 11.62
C PRO A 140 -17.48 4.62 11.01
N GLY A 141 -17.15 3.33 10.82
CA GLY A 141 -18.07 2.33 10.25
C GLY A 141 -18.16 2.36 8.72
N ARG A 142 -17.37 3.18 8.05
CA ARG A 142 -17.26 3.19 6.59
C ARG A 142 -16.02 2.44 6.11
N PRO A 143 -16.07 1.83 4.91
CA PRO A 143 -14.90 1.19 4.32
C PRO A 143 -13.79 2.22 4.04
N TYR A 144 -12.55 1.76 4.12
CA TYR A 144 -11.40 2.59 3.77
C TYR A 144 -11.36 2.87 2.27
N PRO A 145 -10.87 4.07 1.88
CA PRO A 145 -10.51 4.32 0.49
C PRO A 145 -9.40 3.35 0.07
N ILE A 146 -9.51 2.82 -1.13
CA ILE A 146 -8.54 1.87 -1.69
C ILE A 146 -7.56 2.64 -2.56
N LEU A 147 -6.27 2.60 -2.23
CA LEU A 147 -5.23 3.14 -3.08
C LEU A 147 -5.06 2.22 -4.30
N LEU A 148 -5.31 2.75 -5.50
CA LEU A 148 -5.26 2.01 -6.76
C LEU A 148 -3.86 2.02 -7.37
N GLU A 149 -3.24 3.20 -7.40
CA GLU A 149 -1.91 3.40 -7.98
C GLU A 149 -1.22 4.64 -7.40
N VAL A 150 0.08 4.66 -7.54
CA VAL A 150 0.92 5.85 -7.35
C VAL A 150 1.45 6.28 -8.71
N LYS A 151 1.21 7.53 -9.11
CA LYS A 151 1.68 8.04 -10.39
C LYS A 151 2.77 9.10 -10.17
N LEU A 152 3.88 8.93 -10.86
CA LEU A 152 4.97 9.91 -10.91
C LEU A 152 4.88 10.74 -12.18
N GLY A 153 5.07 12.03 -12.05
CA GLY A 153 5.09 12.98 -13.15
C GLY A 153 6.06 14.13 -12.91
N GLU A 154 6.15 15.00 -13.88
CA GLU A 154 6.92 16.24 -13.81
C GLU A 154 5.97 17.40 -14.06
N THR A 155 6.02 18.42 -13.22
CA THR A 155 5.24 19.65 -13.43
C THR A 155 5.87 20.49 -14.55
N SER A 156 5.12 21.46 -15.09
CA SER A 156 5.62 22.43 -16.08
C SER A 156 6.88 23.18 -15.62
N LYS A 157 7.08 23.29 -14.32
CA LYS A 157 8.24 23.93 -13.68
C LYS A 157 9.43 23.01 -13.46
N GLY A 158 9.36 21.74 -13.90
CA GLY A 158 10.41 20.74 -13.67
C GLY A 158 10.46 20.17 -12.25
N GLU A 159 9.41 20.37 -11.48
CA GLU A 159 9.25 19.82 -10.14
C GLU A 159 8.62 18.42 -10.17
N LEU A 160 8.82 17.63 -9.11
CA LEU A 160 8.20 16.32 -8.99
C LEU A 160 6.69 16.46 -8.74
N SER A 161 5.89 15.76 -9.52
CA SER A 161 4.48 15.49 -9.26
C SER A 161 4.33 14.05 -8.76
N TYR A 162 3.83 13.89 -7.53
CA TYR A 162 3.58 12.60 -6.88
C TYR A 162 2.08 12.46 -6.62
N SER A 163 1.41 11.60 -7.36
CA SER A 163 -0.04 11.45 -7.27
C SER A 163 -0.41 10.11 -6.63
N MET A 164 -1.28 10.14 -5.65
CA MET A 164 -1.90 8.96 -5.04
C MET A 164 -3.35 8.89 -5.50
N ILE A 165 -3.72 7.82 -6.20
CA ILE A 165 -5.03 7.65 -6.83
C ILE A 165 -5.85 6.65 -6.01
N PHE A 166 -6.97 7.13 -5.47
CA PHE A 166 -7.84 6.37 -4.59
C PHE A 166 -9.21 6.10 -5.20
N ASN A 167 -9.72 4.90 -5.01
CA ASN A 167 -11.14 4.63 -5.11
C ASN A 167 -11.80 4.90 -3.75
N ALA A 168 -12.77 5.80 -3.72
CA ALA A 168 -13.43 6.25 -2.50
C ALA A 168 -14.96 6.22 -2.64
N PRO A 169 -15.60 5.03 -2.74
CA PRO A 169 -17.01 4.90 -3.06
C PRO A 169 -17.95 5.53 -2.03
N GLU A 170 -17.52 5.59 -0.78
CA GLU A 170 -18.31 6.10 0.34
C GLU A 170 -18.02 7.56 0.70
N ALA A 171 -16.90 8.13 0.21
CA ALA A 171 -16.51 9.49 0.53
C ALA A 171 -16.77 10.44 -0.65
N PRO A 172 -17.55 11.52 -0.46
CA PRO A 172 -17.79 12.49 -1.52
C PRO A 172 -16.52 13.28 -1.87
N PHE A 173 -16.37 13.69 -3.13
CA PHE A 173 -15.22 14.46 -3.59
C PHE A 173 -15.00 15.73 -2.75
N SER A 174 -16.08 16.42 -2.35
CA SER A 174 -16.00 17.62 -1.51
C SER A 174 -15.31 17.38 -0.16
N LEU A 175 -15.36 16.15 0.34
CA LEU A 175 -14.65 15.77 1.56
C LEU A 175 -13.13 15.80 1.33
N TRP A 176 -12.68 15.29 0.17
CA TRP A 176 -11.26 15.24 -0.19
C TRP A 176 -10.69 16.63 -0.52
N ALA A 177 -11.47 17.42 -1.26
CA ALA A 177 -11.09 18.76 -1.72
C ALA A 177 -11.37 19.88 -0.70
N ASP A 178 -11.79 19.55 0.54
CA ASP A 178 -11.98 20.52 1.60
C ASP A 178 -10.65 21.23 1.91
N GLU A 179 -10.65 22.56 1.93
CA GLU A 179 -9.46 23.41 2.11
C GLU A 179 -8.66 23.04 3.38
N LYS A 180 -9.36 22.71 4.46
CA LYS A 180 -8.69 22.28 5.71
C LYS A 180 -7.97 20.94 5.55
N ARG A 181 -8.50 20.06 4.68
CA ARG A 181 -7.86 18.77 4.39
C ARG A 181 -6.69 18.94 3.45
N VAL A 182 -6.81 19.77 2.42
CA VAL A 182 -5.68 20.08 1.53
C VAL A 182 -4.50 20.61 2.35
N ARG A 183 -4.72 21.54 3.26
CA ARG A 183 -3.68 22.02 4.20
C ARG A 183 -3.12 20.92 5.10
N LYS A 184 -3.93 19.91 5.47
CA LYS A 184 -3.41 18.74 6.21
C LYS A 184 -2.52 17.88 5.34
N TYR A 185 -2.82 17.70 4.05
CA TYR A 185 -1.94 16.99 3.14
C TYR A 185 -0.60 17.70 3.03
N GLU A 186 -0.59 19.01 2.79
CA GLU A 186 0.63 19.82 2.77
C GLU A 186 1.43 19.68 4.08
N THR A 187 0.76 19.81 5.22
CA THR A 187 1.43 19.66 6.53
C THR A 187 1.99 18.25 6.76
N PHE A 188 1.27 17.22 6.30
CA PHE A 188 1.69 15.82 6.48
C PHE A 188 2.90 15.48 5.59
N PHE A 189 2.88 15.94 4.34
CA PHE A 189 3.96 15.66 3.40
C PHE A 189 5.13 16.65 3.49
N GLY A 190 4.95 17.78 4.15
CA GLY A 190 6.02 18.72 4.48
C GLY A 190 5.85 20.12 3.90
N PRO A 191 6.70 21.08 4.37
CA PRO A 191 6.56 22.51 4.06
C PRO A 191 6.83 22.85 2.58
N ASP A 192 7.58 21.99 1.88
CA ASP A 192 7.99 22.21 0.48
C ASP A 192 7.13 21.39 -0.50
N VAL A 193 5.86 21.17 -0.14
CA VAL A 193 4.91 20.39 -0.94
C VAL A 193 3.59 21.13 -1.04
N ASP A 194 3.16 21.38 -2.26
CA ASP A 194 1.82 21.86 -2.56
C ASP A 194 0.91 20.66 -2.84
N ALA A 195 -0.33 20.67 -2.34
CA ALA A 195 -1.27 19.60 -2.52
C ALA A 195 -2.52 20.06 -3.28
N GLU A 196 -2.96 19.25 -4.22
CA GLU A 196 -4.22 19.45 -4.95
C GLU A 196 -5.01 18.14 -4.97
N VAL A 197 -6.34 18.25 -5.04
CA VAL A 197 -7.22 17.11 -5.17
C VAL A 197 -7.94 17.16 -6.50
N VAL A 198 -7.72 16.14 -7.32
CA VAL A 198 -8.27 16.04 -8.67
C VAL A 198 -9.30 14.92 -8.75
N LYS A 199 -10.42 15.19 -9.41
CA LYS A 199 -11.41 14.16 -9.71
C LYS A 199 -11.00 13.43 -10.99
N VAL A 200 -10.58 12.17 -10.83
CA VAL A 200 -10.13 11.33 -11.96
C VAL A 200 -11.31 10.71 -12.70
N ASP A 201 -12.20 10.07 -11.96
CA ASP A 201 -13.40 9.44 -12.50
C ASP A 201 -14.58 9.67 -11.55
N ALA A 202 -15.58 10.40 -12.04
CA ALA A 202 -16.76 10.73 -11.25
C ALA A 202 -17.70 9.53 -11.06
N GLU A 203 -17.80 8.64 -12.04
CA GLU A 203 -18.69 7.48 -12.02
C GLU A 203 -18.15 6.41 -11.08
N LYS A 204 -16.85 6.13 -11.18
CA LYS A 204 -16.16 5.16 -10.33
C LYS A 204 -15.72 5.75 -8.99
N ARG A 205 -15.96 7.03 -8.75
CA ARG A 205 -15.54 7.77 -7.54
C ARG A 205 -14.04 7.66 -7.28
N VAL A 206 -13.26 7.85 -8.34
CA VAL A 206 -11.79 7.86 -8.26
C VAL A 206 -11.30 9.30 -8.08
N VAL A 207 -10.44 9.48 -7.09
CA VAL A 207 -9.88 10.76 -6.66
C VAL A 207 -8.38 10.64 -6.58
N ALA A 208 -7.66 11.66 -7.06
CA ALA A 208 -6.21 11.75 -6.89
C ALA A 208 -5.86 12.86 -5.89
N ILE A 209 -4.94 12.57 -4.97
CA ILE A 209 -4.19 13.57 -4.23
C ILE A 209 -2.88 13.77 -4.99
N VAL A 210 -2.72 14.93 -5.59
CA VAL A 210 -1.53 15.33 -6.34
C VAL A 210 -0.66 16.19 -5.44
N LEU A 211 0.58 15.77 -5.24
CA LEU A 211 1.58 16.46 -4.45
C LEU A 211 2.68 16.96 -5.38
N ALA A 212 2.90 18.25 -5.42
CA ALA A 212 4.01 18.83 -6.18
C ALA A 212 5.09 19.35 -5.23
N THR A 213 6.35 18.98 -5.50
CA THR A 213 7.47 19.59 -4.75
C THR A 213 7.63 21.05 -5.17
N ASN A 214 7.97 21.88 -4.20
CA ASN A 214 8.17 23.30 -4.41
C ASN A 214 9.57 23.70 -3.93
N SER A 215 10.48 23.97 -4.85
CA SER A 215 11.87 24.35 -4.52
C SER A 215 12.04 25.83 -4.19
N GLY A 216 10.96 26.60 -4.12
CA GLY A 216 11.04 28.03 -3.85
C GLY A 216 9.81 28.58 -3.16
N THR A 217 10.01 29.15 -1.99
CA THR A 217 9.07 29.89 -1.15
C THR A 217 7.85 29.09 -0.63
N PRO A 218 7.78 28.78 0.69
CA PRO A 218 6.63 28.16 1.30
C PRO A 218 5.37 28.97 1.06
N GLY A 219 4.34 28.35 0.49
CA GLY A 219 3.01 28.95 0.34
C GLY A 219 2.69 29.61 -1.00
N ALA A 220 3.57 29.55 -1.98
CA ALA A 220 3.21 29.89 -3.35
C ALA A 220 2.57 28.66 -4.02
N SER A 221 1.26 28.51 -3.87
CA SER A 221 0.45 27.51 -4.57
C SER A 221 0.66 27.63 -6.09
N GLY A 222 1.66 26.91 -6.61
CA GLY A 222 1.96 26.87 -8.04
C GLY A 222 0.94 26.10 -8.87
N LEU A 223 -0.06 25.51 -8.22
CA LEU A 223 -1.13 24.74 -8.86
C LEU A 223 -2.38 25.57 -9.15
N LYS A 224 -2.50 26.81 -8.60
CA LYS A 224 -3.72 27.60 -8.70
C LYS A 224 -3.92 28.32 -10.03
N ASP A 225 -2.87 28.53 -10.82
CA ASP A 225 -2.94 29.37 -12.03
C ASP A 225 -2.71 28.61 -13.35
N GLU A 226 -2.38 27.34 -13.29
CA GLU A 226 -2.24 26.48 -14.47
C GLU A 226 -2.96 25.17 -14.19
N GLU A 227 -4.06 24.94 -14.89
CA GLU A 227 -4.75 23.67 -14.95
C GLU A 227 -3.69 22.60 -15.22
N VAL A 228 -3.22 21.91 -14.16
CA VAL A 228 -2.37 20.75 -14.32
C VAL A 228 -3.28 19.72 -14.96
N ALA A 229 -3.31 19.76 -16.28
CA ALA A 229 -3.91 18.70 -17.09
C ALA A 229 -3.08 17.45 -16.88
N VAL A 230 -3.28 16.81 -15.72
CA VAL A 230 -2.88 15.43 -15.52
C VAL A 230 -3.82 14.62 -16.40
N GLU A 231 -3.44 14.47 -17.67
CA GLU A 231 -4.14 13.60 -18.59
C GLU A 231 -3.98 12.18 -18.04
N PHE A 232 -5.00 11.71 -17.33
CA PHE A 232 -5.05 10.32 -16.86
C PHE A 232 -5.32 9.41 -18.06
N THR A 233 -4.26 9.13 -18.83
CA THR A 233 -4.29 8.26 -20.00
C THR A 233 -4.27 6.78 -19.67
N GLY A 234 -4.24 6.40 -18.39
CA GLY A 234 -4.30 5.02 -17.93
C GLY A 234 -5.74 4.52 -17.78
N ALA A 235 -6.04 3.31 -18.26
CA ALA A 235 -7.28 2.63 -17.88
C ALA A 235 -7.30 2.46 -16.35
N VAL A 236 -8.36 2.96 -15.72
CA VAL A 236 -8.57 2.72 -14.28
C VAL A 236 -8.65 1.20 -14.06
N PRO A 237 -7.79 0.61 -13.22
CA PRO A 237 -7.82 -0.84 -12.98
C PRO A 237 -9.23 -1.27 -12.54
N ASP A 238 -9.66 -2.46 -12.97
CA ASP A 238 -10.92 -3.03 -12.49
C ASP A 238 -10.80 -3.28 -10.99
N VAL A 239 -11.56 -2.50 -10.23
CA VAL A 239 -11.56 -2.59 -8.77
C VAL A 239 -12.24 -3.89 -8.38
N LEU A 240 -11.48 -4.84 -7.84
CA LEU A 240 -12.06 -5.99 -7.17
C LEU A 240 -12.96 -5.51 -6.04
N PRO A 241 -14.16 -6.07 -5.87
CA PRO A 241 -15.09 -5.65 -4.83
C PRO A 241 -14.41 -5.73 -3.47
N ALA A 242 -14.55 -4.66 -2.68
CA ALA A 242 -14.02 -4.60 -1.32
C ALA A 242 -14.46 -5.87 -0.56
N ARG A 243 -13.50 -6.58 0.03
CA ARG A 243 -13.78 -7.72 0.89
C ARG A 243 -14.58 -7.23 2.08
N ASN A 244 -15.90 -7.50 2.10
CA ASN A 244 -16.72 -7.27 3.28
C ASN A 244 -16.22 -8.18 4.39
N ARG A 245 -15.48 -7.62 5.34
CA ARG A 245 -15.23 -8.24 6.64
C ARG A 245 -16.43 -7.88 7.53
N SER A 246 -17.42 -8.77 7.57
CA SER A 246 -18.47 -8.75 8.59
C SER A 246 -17.94 -9.36 9.89
#